data_c415bb2c5dc038009b8d7f40290acad1
#
_entry.id   c415bb2c5dc038009b8d7f40290acad1
#
_cell.length_a   1.000
_cell.length_b   1.000
_cell.length_c   1.000
_cell.angle_alpha   90.00
_cell.angle_beta   90.00
_cell.angle_gamma   90.00
#
_symmetry.space_group_name_H-M   'P 1'
#
loop_
_entity.id
_entity.type
_entity.pdbx_description
1 polymer ?
#
loop_
_entity_poly.entity_id
_entity_poly.type
_entity_poly.pdbx_seq_one_letter_code
_entity_poly.pdbx_strand_id
1 'polypeptide(L)'
;MLEIRGLIKSYGQKKALNGIDLKVAQGETVVIMGPSGCGKSTLIRCINRLTEPDAGIINLQNQIITDLSLNELLKIRQKIGFVFQHFNLIRRLNVLDNVSMPLRLHGVELEEAEQRSKIALGKVGLTHKLEDAPEELSGGEQQRVGIARALALEPEIMLWDEPTASLDPILVGEVIEVMEDLVREGKTTMIIVTHELFFARRAADRIVFMDKGKIVEAGMPEEVLDHPVSEIGKKYHNLLRC
;
A
#
# COMPACT_ATOMS: atom_id res chain seq x y z
N MET A 1 -13.68 -6.27 -6.30
CA MET A 1 -12.24 -6.58 -6.33
C MET A 1 -11.77 -7.24 -5.03
N LEU A 2 -11.82 -6.56 -3.90
CA LEU A 2 -11.50 -7.09 -2.56
C LEU A 2 -12.71 -7.00 -1.64
N GLU A 3 -12.97 -8.06 -0.86
CA GLU A 3 -13.98 -8.08 0.21
C GLU A 3 -13.38 -8.69 1.47
N ILE A 4 -13.48 -7.96 2.58
CA ILE A 4 -13.06 -8.37 3.91
C ILE A 4 -14.30 -8.43 4.78
N ARG A 5 -14.49 -9.54 5.52
CA ARG A 5 -15.63 -9.74 6.42
C ARG A 5 -15.16 -10.19 7.79
N GLY A 6 -15.54 -9.45 8.82
CA GLY A 6 -15.34 -9.78 10.22
C GLY A 6 -13.87 -10.02 10.60
N LEU A 7 -12.91 -9.32 9.99
CA LEU A 7 -11.48 -9.60 10.17
C LEU A 7 -11.03 -9.26 11.60
N ILE A 8 -10.39 -10.21 12.26
CA ILE A 8 -9.88 -10.09 13.63
C ILE A 8 -8.39 -10.41 13.65
N LYS A 9 -7.63 -9.59 14.39
CA LYS A 9 -6.23 -9.85 14.73
C LYS A 9 -5.91 -9.34 16.12
N SER A 10 -5.30 -10.19 16.92
CA SER A 10 -4.87 -9.86 18.28
C SER A 10 -3.37 -10.08 18.47
N TYR A 11 -2.75 -9.28 19.30
CA TYR A 11 -1.39 -9.46 19.80
C TYR A 11 -1.46 -9.53 21.33
N GLY A 12 -1.37 -10.72 21.88
CA GLY A 12 -1.65 -10.96 23.29
C GLY A 12 -3.09 -10.56 23.63
N GLN A 13 -3.27 -9.68 24.59
CA GLN A 13 -4.61 -9.19 25.00
C GLN A 13 -5.14 -8.03 24.15
N LYS A 14 -4.28 -7.43 23.31
CA LYS A 14 -4.66 -6.26 22.50
C LYS A 14 -5.24 -6.70 21.15
N LYS A 15 -6.51 -6.38 20.91
CA LYS A 15 -7.12 -6.54 19.56
C LYS A 15 -6.65 -5.40 18.65
N ALA A 16 -5.81 -5.73 17.68
CA ALA A 16 -5.36 -4.79 16.66
C ALA A 16 -6.42 -4.59 15.58
N LEU A 17 -7.15 -5.67 15.24
CA LEU A 17 -8.35 -5.63 14.37
C LEU A 17 -9.50 -6.30 15.14
N ASN A 18 -10.66 -5.68 15.13
CA ASN A 18 -11.81 -6.10 15.92
C ASN A 18 -13.10 -6.13 15.08
N GLY A 19 -13.15 -7.07 14.12
CA GLY A 19 -14.29 -7.25 13.23
C GLY A 19 -14.31 -6.19 12.13
N ILE A 20 -13.27 -6.15 11.28
CA ILE A 20 -13.22 -5.22 10.14
C ILE A 20 -14.01 -5.80 8.98
N ASP A 21 -14.93 -5.00 8.46
CA ASP A 21 -15.62 -5.22 7.19
C ASP A 21 -15.21 -4.11 6.21
N LEU A 22 -14.69 -4.50 5.04
CA LEU A 22 -14.25 -3.56 4.01
C LEU A 22 -14.47 -4.17 2.63
N LYS A 23 -15.06 -3.41 1.71
CA LYS A 23 -15.16 -3.75 0.29
C LYS A 23 -14.42 -2.71 -0.52
N VAL A 24 -13.68 -3.16 -1.53
CA VAL A 24 -12.97 -2.29 -2.46
C VAL A 24 -13.32 -2.73 -3.88
N ALA A 25 -13.80 -1.79 -4.70
CA ALA A 25 -14.11 -2.03 -6.10
C ALA A 25 -12.82 -2.15 -6.94
N GLN A 26 -12.94 -2.63 -8.16
CA GLN A 26 -11.82 -2.64 -9.10
C GLN A 26 -11.52 -1.21 -9.56
N GLY A 27 -10.24 -0.84 -9.56
CA GLY A 27 -9.79 0.51 -9.91
C GLY A 27 -10.02 1.56 -8.83
N GLU A 28 -10.67 1.20 -7.70
CA GLU A 28 -10.92 2.14 -6.60
C GLU A 28 -9.64 2.41 -5.82
N THR A 29 -9.39 3.68 -5.50
CA THR A 29 -8.36 4.14 -4.56
C THR A 29 -8.97 4.40 -3.20
N VAL A 30 -8.69 3.52 -2.23
CA VAL A 30 -9.14 3.65 -0.84
C VAL A 30 -7.97 4.12 0.02
N VAL A 31 -8.12 5.26 0.68
CA VAL A 31 -7.15 5.75 1.67
C VAL A 31 -7.63 5.42 3.08
N ILE A 32 -6.76 4.78 3.86
CA ILE A 32 -7.04 4.40 5.26
C ILE A 32 -6.26 5.35 6.18
N MET A 33 -6.98 6.04 7.03
CA MET A 33 -6.44 7.00 7.98
C MET A 33 -6.86 6.67 9.42
N GLY A 34 -6.17 7.24 10.39
CA GLY A 34 -6.47 7.06 11.81
C GLY A 34 -5.22 7.17 12.68
N PRO A 35 -5.34 7.23 14.00
CA PRO A 35 -4.22 7.43 14.92
C PRO A 35 -3.21 6.28 14.85
N SER A 36 -1.97 6.57 15.28
CA SER A 36 -0.92 5.54 15.37
C SER A 36 -1.37 4.39 16.27
N GLY A 37 -1.10 3.15 15.84
CA GLY A 37 -1.44 1.94 16.59
C GLY A 37 -2.92 1.56 16.58
N CYS A 38 -3.79 2.18 15.75
CA CYS A 38 -5.21 1.81 15.62
C CYS A 38 -5.45 0.55 14.76
N GLY A 39 -4.42 0.00 14.09
CA GLY A 39 -4.52 -1.25 13.33
C GLY A 39 -4.35 -1.14 11.82
N LYS A 40 -4.09 0.05 11.24
CA LYS A 40 -3.96 0.27 9.78
C LYS A 40 -2.94 -0.67 9.11
N SER A 41 -1.70 -0.66 9.59
CA SER A 41 -0.63 -1.53 9.06
C SER A 41 -0.93 -3.01 9.26
N THR A 42 -1.61 -3.37 10.37
CA THR A 42 -2.06 -4.74 10.60
C THR A 42 -3.10 -5.16 9.57
N LEU A 43 -4.07 -4.29 9.26
CA LEU A 43 -5.10 -4.56 8.26
C LEU A 43 -4.46 -4.83 6.89
N ILE A 44 -3.60 -3.92 6.43
CA ILE A 44 -3.00 -4.03 5.09
C ILE A 44 -2.09 -5.26 4.99
N ARG A 45 -1.38 -5.62 6.08
CA ARG A 45 -0.55 -6.84 6.14
C ARG A 45 -1.37 -8.12 6.24
N CYS A 46 -2.58 -8.07 6.76
CA CYS A 46 -3.50 -9.22 6.74
C CYS A 46 -4.04 -9.47 5.33
N ILE A 47 -4.24 -8.43 4.50
CA ILE A 47 -4.78 -8.59 3.13
C ILE A 47 -3.91 -9.51 2.28
N ASN A 48 -2.59 -9.44 2.39
CA ASN A 48 -1.68 -10.34 1.67
C ASN A 48 -1.08 -11.44 2.56
N ARG A 49 -1.66 -11.64 3.76
CA ARG A 49 -1.23 -12.62 4.78
C ARG A 49 0.26 -12.54 5.14
N LEU A 50 0.88 -11.35 5.10
CA LEU A 50 2.15 -11.10 5.80
C LEU A 50 1.95 -11.18 7.31
N THR A 51 0.74 -10.90 7.77
CA THR A 51 0.26 -11.16 9.13
C THR A 51 -0.97 -12.04 9.02
N GLU A 52 -0.92 -13.23 9.62
CA GLU A 52 -2.07 -14.14 9.63
C GLU A 52 -3.19 -13.56 10.50
N PRO A 53 -4.42 -13.40 9.98
CA PRO A 53 -5.57 -13.03 10.79
C PRO A 53 -5.95 -14.17 11.74
N ASP A 54 -6.57 -13.83 12.87
CA ASP A 54 -7.04 -14.83 13.84
C ASP A 54 -8.45 -15.33 13.47
N ALA A 55 -9.25 -14.51 12.78
CA ALA A 55 -10.57 -14.86 12.26
C ALA A 55 -11.00 -13.88 11.17
N GLY A 56 -12.08 -14.22 10.45
CA GLY A 56 -12.62 -13.44 9.34
C GLY A 56 -12.21 -13.99 7.99
N ILE A 57 -12.76 -13.39 6.94
CA ILE A 57 -12.57 -13.83 5.55
C ILE A 57 -12.01 -12.68 4.74
N ILE A 58 -11.00 -12.97 3.93
CA ILE A 58 -10.47 -12.07 2.91
C ILE A 58 -10.69 -12.73 1.55
N ASN A 59 -11.48 -12.09 0.71
CA ASN A 59 -11.77 -12.52 -0.66
C ASN A 59 -11.17 -11.52 -1.64
N LEU A 60 -10.27 -11.97 -2.50
CA LEU A 60 -9.70 -11.20 -3.59
C LEU A 60 -10.12 -11.86 -4.91
N GLN A 61 -10.87 -11.14 -5.77
CA GLN A 61 -11.33 -11.64 -7.06
C GLN A 61 -12.05 -13.01 -7.01
N ASN A 62 -12.97 -13.16 -6.06
CA ASN A 62 -13.71 -14.41 -5.80
C ASN A 62 -12.84 -15.57 -5.27
N GLN A 63 -11.60 -15.32 -4.89
CA GLN A 63 -10.74 -16.29 -4.23
C GLN A 63 -10.57 -15.95 -2.76
N ILE A 64 -10.92 -16.88 -1.87
CA ILE A 64 -10.76 -16.70 -0.42
C ILE A 64 -9.28 -16.90 -0.07
N ILE A 65 -8.60 -15.78 0.22
CA ILE A 65 -7.15 -15.79 0.51
C ILE A 65 -6.88 -16.46 1.87
N THR A 66 -7.76 -16.30 2.84
CA THR A 66 -7.58 -16.83 4.19
C THR A 66 -7.50 -18.36 4.24
N ASP A 67 -8.05 -19.06 3.26
CA ASP A 67 -8.12 -20.52 3.21
C ASP A 67 -7.00 -21.15 2.35
N LEU A 68 -6.22 -20.32 1.65
CA LEU A 68 -5.18 -20.81 0.73
C LEU A 68 -4.01 -21.48 1.45
N SER A 69 -3.52 -22.56 0.88
CA SER A 69 -2.20 -23.12 1.21
C SER A 69 -1.09 -22.11 0.89
N LEU A 70 0.11 -22.32 1.46
CA LEU A 70 1.24 -21.43 1.22
C LEU A 70 1.60 -21.33 -0.28
N ASN A 71 1.55 -22.43 -1.01
CA ASN A 71 1.89 -22.44 -2.44
C ASN A 71 0.88 -21.65 -3.28
N GLU A 72 -0.41 -21.73 -2.96
CA GLU A 72 -1.45 -20.94 -3.61
C GLU A 72 -1.33 -19.46 -3.25
N LEU A 73 -1.03 -19.15 -1.99
CA LEU A 73 -0.82 -17.80 -1.51
C LEU A 73 0.36 -17.11 -2.23
N LEU A 74 1.45 -17.84 -2.48
CA LEU A 74 2.60 -17.30 -3.24
C LEU A 74 2.19 -16.90 -4.67
N LYS A 75 1.30 -17.66 -5.31
CA LYS A 75 0.76 -17.31 -6.64
C LYS A 75 -0.13 -16.05 -6.58
N ILE A 76 -0.97 -15.94 -5.55
CA ILE A 76 -1.83 -14.74 -5.38
C ILE A 76 -1.02 -13.50 -5.07
N ARG A 77 0.07 -13.62 -4.31
CA ARG A 77 0.96 -12.49 -4.00
C ARG A 77 1.61 -11.87 -5.24
N GLN A 78 1.71 -12.58 -6.36
CA GLN A 78 2.16 -12.00 -7.64
C GLN A 78 1.20 -10.92 -8.17
N LYS A 79 -0.08 -11.01 -7.81
CA LYS A 79 -1.12 -10.05 -8.19
C LYS A 79 -1.25 -8.88 -7.21
N ILE A 80 -0.49 -8.91 -6.11
CA ILE A 80 -0.54 -7.92 -5.03
C ILE A 80 0.81 -7.22 -4.96
N GLY A 81 0.87 -5.96 -5.38
CA GLY A 81 2.01 -5.09 -5.13
C GLY A 81 1.99 -4.61 -3.67
N PHE A 82 3.13 -4.63 -3.00
CA PHE A 82 3.22 -4.13 -1.63
C PHE A 82 4.35 -3.11 -1.49
N VAL A 83 4.00 -1.90 -1.08
CA VAL A 83 4.95 -0.81 -0.79
C VAL A 83 5.05 -0.66 0.73
N PHE A 84 6.25 -0.84 1.25
CA PHE A 84 6.53 -0.82 2.69
C PHE A 84 6.86 0.59 3.20
N GLN A 85 6.64 0.83 4.48
CA GLN A 85 7.05 2.04 5.19
C GLN A 85 8.58 2.22 5.18
N HIS A 86 9.34 1.16 5.42
CA HIS A 86 10.78 1.11 5.21
C HIS A 86 11.04 0.50 3.83
N PHE A 87 11.97 1.04 3.10
CA PHE A 87 12.21 0.72 1.68
C PHE A 87 12.45 -0.77 1.41
N ASN A 88 13.01 -1.51 2.39
CA ASN A 88 13.30 -2.94 2.33
C ASN A 88 14.07 -3.33 1.05
N LEU A 89 15.01 -2.48 0.65
CA LEU A 89 15.90 -2.79 -0.47
C LEU A 89 16.99 -3.76 -0.01
N ILE A 90 17.38 -4.64 -0.91
CA ILE A 90 18.46 -5.58 -0.70
C ILE A 90 19.78 -4.84 -0.99
N ARG A 91 20.55 -4.55 0.04
CA ARG A 91 21.76 -3.73 -0.03
C ARG A 91 22.85 -4.27 -0.96
N ARG A 92 22.90 -5.60 -1.19
CA ARG A 92 23.87 -6.26 -2.06
C ARG A 92 23.50 -6.23 -3.55
N LEU A 93 22.34 -5.72 -3.88
CA LEU A 93 21.81 -5.63 -5.23
C LEU A 93 21.76 -4.15 -5.64
N ASN A 94 22.06 -3.85 -6.90
CA ASN A 94 21.82 -2.54 -7.47
C ASN A 94 20.31 -2.26 -7.62
N VAL A 95 19.95 -1.09 -8.11
CA VAL A 95 18.57 -0.65 -8.32
C VAL A 95 17.82 -1.59 -9.26
N LEU A 96 18.40 -1.90 -10.42
CA LEU A 96 17.77 -2.78 -11.41
C LEU A 96 17.52 -4.18 -10.86
N ASP A 97 18.50 -4.74 -10.18
CA ASP A 97 18.38 -6.07 -9.56
C ASP A 97 17.34 -6.10 -8.42
N ASN A 98 17.23 -5.04 -7.61
CA ASN A 98 16.21 -4.94 -6.59
C ASN A 98 14.79 -4.98 -7.19
N VAL A 99 14.57 -4.38 -8.35
CA VAL A 99 13.28 -4.33 -9.02
C VAL A 99 13.00 -5.61 -9.81
N SER A 100 14.02 -6.20 -10.45
CA SER A 100 13.86 -7.42 -11.27
C SER A 100 13.77 -8.71 -10.44
N MET A 101 14.33 -8.72 -9.23
CA MET A 101 14.41 -9.91 -8.40
C MET A 101 13.05 -10.61 -8.17
N PRO A 102 11.93 -9.93 -7.84
CA PRO A 102 10.64 -10.58 -7.70
C PRO A 102 10.20 -11.29 -8.98
N LEU A 103 10.39 -10.69 -10.14
CA LEU A 103 10.06 -11.29 -11.44
C LEU A 103 10.85 -12.58 -11.67
N ARG A 104 12.17 -12.53 -11.44
CA ARG A 104 13.06 -13.69 -11.57
C ARG A 104 12.69 -14.82 -10.60
N LEU A 105 12.32 -14.50 -9.36
CA LEU A 105 11.84 -15.50 -8.39
C LEU A 105 10.54 -16.18 -8.85
N HIS A 106 9.77 -15.53 -9.71
CA HIS A 106 8.56 -16.08 -10.32
C HIS A 106 8.81 -16.75 -11.69
N GLY A 107 10.08 -16.93 -12.06
CA GLY A 107 10.46 -17.67 -13.27
C GLY A 107 10.41 -16.86 -14.57
N VAL A 108 10.33 -15.52 -14.47
CA VAL A 108 10.45 -14.64 -15.65
C VAL A 108 11.91 -14.66 -16.10
N GLU A 109 12.12 -14.80 -17.41
CA GLU A 109 13.46 -14.78 -18.01
C GLU A 109 14.16 -13.45 -17.74
N LEU A 110 15.51 -13.50 -17.63
CA LEU A 110 16.32 -12.37 -17.18
C LEU A 110 16.09 -11.11 -18.04
N GLU A 111 16.12 -11.27 -19.35
CA GLU A 111 15.97 -10.14 -20.28
C GLU A 111 14.59 -9.48 -20.17
N GLU A 112 13.54 -10.27 -20.08
CA GLU A 112 12.17 -9.78 -19.85
C GLU A 112 12.03 -9.10 -18.49
N ALA A 113 12.59 -9.70 -17.42
CA ALA A 113 12.56 -9.13 -16.08
C ALA A 113 13.27 -7.78 -16.02
N GLU A 114 14.43 -7.64 -16.67
CA GLU A 114 15.13 -6.36 -16.76
C GLU A 114 14.33 -5.32 -17.56
N GLN A 115 13.74 -5.71 -18.69
CA GLN A 115 12.94 -4.78 -19.49
C GLN A 115 11.73 -4.25 -18.72
N ARG A 116 10.97 -5.13 -18.07
CA ARG A 116 9.83 -4.75 -17.22
C ARG A 116 10.28 -3.86 -16.05
N SER A 117 11.43 -4.17 -15.45
CA SER A 117 12.01 -3.36 -14.38
C SER A 117 12.41 -1.96 -14.83
N LYS A 118 13.02 -1.82 -16.02
CA LYS A 118 13.35 -0.52 -16.62
C LYS A 118 12.10 0.31 -16.89
N ILE A 119 11.01 -0.31 -17.36
CA ILE A 119 9.71 0.37 -17.54
C ILE A 119 9.17 0.86 -16.19
N ALA A 120 9.20 0.01 -15.15
CA ALA A 120 8.74 0.38 -13.82
C ALA A 120 9.59 1.51 -13.19
N LEU A 121 10.92 1.45 -13.35
CA LEU A 121 11.84 2.50 -12.93
C LEU A 121 11.62 3.82 -13.69
N GLY A 122 11.25 3.73 -14.97
CA GLY A 122 10.84 4.89 -15.77
C GLY A 122 9.62 5.61 -15.18
N LYS A 123 8.61 4.87 -14.71
CA LYS A 123 7.40 5.43 -14.08
C LYS A 123 7.68 6.22 -12.79
N VAL A 124 8.77 5.92 -12.12
CA VAL A 124 9.19 6.59 -10.88
C VAL A 124 10.38 7.53 -11.07
N GLY A 125 10.79 7.81 -12.34
CA GLY A 125 11.83 8.78 -12.69
C GLY A 125 13.27 8.33 -12.38
N LEU A 126 13.55 7.00 -12.32
CA LEU A 126 14.85 6.47 -11.90
C LEU A 126 15.61 5.71 -13.01
N THR A 127 15.35 6.00 -14.28
CA THR A 127 16.05 5.36 -15.40
C THR A 127 17.55 5.63 -15.45
N HIS A 128 18.02 6.68 -14.80
CA HIS A 128 19.43 7.07 -14.76
C HIS A 128 20.20 6.46 -13.57
N LYS A 129 19.52 5.64 -12.73
CA LYS A 129 20.05 5.09 -11.49
C LYS A 129 20.12 3.54 -11.47
N LEU A 130 20.06 2.88 -12.62
CA LEU A 130 19.89 1.42 -12.71
C LEU A 130 21.00 0.64 -11.99
N GLU A 131 22.25 1.13 -12.08
CA GLU A 131 23.43 0.45 -11.55
C GLU A 131 23.82 0.95 -10.14
N ASP A 132 23.16 2.00 -9.63
CA ASP A 132 23.49 2.57 -8.31
C ASP A 132 23.16 1.55 -7.20
N ALA A 133 23.95 1.56 -6.14
CA ALA A 133 23.65 0.80 -4.94
C ALA A 133 22.59 1.54 -4.09
N PRO A 134 21.75 0.83 -3.30
CA PRO A 134 20.76 1.48 -2.43
C PRO A 134 21.33 2.53 -1.48
N GLU A 135 22.60 2.40 -1.10
CA GLU A 135 23.29 3.32 -0.18
C GLU A 135 23.67 4.66 -0.84
N GLU A 136 23.69 4.71 -2.17
CA GLU A 136 23.98 5.91 -2.96
C GLU A 136 22.70 6.74 -3.24
N LEU A 137 21.53 6.23 -2.84
CA LEU A 137 20.23 6.84 -3.08
C LEU A 137 19.75 7.66 -1.88
N SER A 138 19.09 8.78 -2.15
CA SER A 138 18.28 9.48 -1.14
C SER A 138 17.15 8.60 -0.62
N GLY A 139 16.56 8.93 0.54
CA GLY A 139 15.41 8.20 1.06
C GLY A 139 14.22 8.19 0.10
N GLY A 140 13.94 9.30 -0.59
CA GLY A 140 12.89 9.39 -1.60
C GLY A 140 13.16 8.49 -2.81
N GLU A 141 14.42 8.46 -3.30
CA GLU A 141 14.82 7.54 -4.38
C GLU A 141 14.69 6.07 -3.95
N GLN A 142 15.13 5.72 -2.73
CA GLN A 142 14.96 4.36 -2.20
C GLN A 142 13.49 3.94 -2.14
N GLN A 143 12.60 4.84 -1.73
CA GLN A 143 11.17 4.58 -1.72
C GLN A 143 10.62 4.40 -3.13
N ARG A 144 11.03 5.24 -4.08
CA ARG A 144 10.65 5.10 -5.49
C ARG A 144 11.15 3.78 -6.11
N VAL A 145 12.33 3.29 -5.73
CA VAL A 145 12.76 1.92 -6.10
C VAL A 145 11.83 0.87 -5.51
N GLY A 146 11.41 1.01 -4.25
CA GLY A 146 10.43 0.13 -3.60
C GLY A 146 9.07 0.12 -4.32
N ILE A 147 8.62 1.29 -4.80
CA ILE A 147 7.41 1.43 -5.62
C ILE A 147 7.59 0.74 -6.97
N ALA A 148 8.70 1.00 -7.68
CA ALA A 148 9.01 0.37 -8.96
C ALA A 148 9.06 -1.16 -8.85
N ARG A 149 9.64 -1.70 -7.78
CA ARG A 149 9.66 -3.14 -7.49
C ARG A 149 8.25 -3.74 -7.36
N ALA A 150 7.32 -3.03 -6.72
CA ALA A 150 5.93 -3.46 -6.64
C ALA A 150 5.21 -3.37 -7.99
N LEU A 151 5.48 -2.32 -8.78
CA LEU A 151 4.89 -2.09 -10.10
C LEU A 151 5.37 -3.08 -11.16
N ALA A 152 6.63 -3.54 -11.09
CA ALA A 152 7.22 -4.45 -12.07
C ALA A 152 6.46 -5.78 -12.20
N LEU A 153 5.75 -6.20 -11.15
CA LEU A 153 4.87 -7.37 -11.15
C LEU A 153 3.55 -7.15 -11.91
N GLU A 154 3.24 -5.91 -12.32
CA GLU A 154 1.95 -5.52 -12.92
C GLU A 154 0.75 -5.95 -12.05
N PRO A 155 0.72 -5.54 -10.78
CA PRO A 155 -0.26 -6.05 -9.82
C PRO A 155 -1.67 -5.56 -10.15
N GLU A 156 -2.67 -6.37 -9.79
CA GLU A 156 -4.09 -6.02 -9.90
C GLU A 156 -4.55 -5.13 -8.73
N ILE A 157 -3.84 -5.22 -7.59
CA ILE A 157 -4.05 -4.37 -6.40
C ILE A 157 -2.69 -3.99 -5.80
N MET A 158 -2.55 -2.74 -5.41
CA MET A 158 -1.39 -2.24 -4.66
C MET A 158 -1.79 -1.88 -3.23
N LEU A 159 -0.99 -2.36 -2.29
CA LEU A 159 -1.11 -2.11 -0.86
C LEU A 159 0.05 -1.23 -0.41
N TRP A 160 -0.24 -0.10 0.23
CA TRP A 160 0.75 0.90 0.62
C TRP A 160 0.71 1.11 2.13
N ASP A 161 1.79 0.76 2.83
CA ASP A 161 1.89 0.87 4.29
C ASP A 161 2.74 2.09 4.67
N GLU A 162 2.11 3.25 4.81
CA GLU A 162 2.73 4.53 5.20
C GLU A 162 4.00 4.87 4.38
N PRO A 163 3.93 5.00 3.04
CA PRO A 163 5.09 5.07 2.15
C PRO A 163 5.97 6.31 2.35
N THR A 164 5.47 7.35 3.03
CA THR A 164 6.19 8.61 3.29
C THR A 164 6.71 8.74 4.72
N ALA A 165 6.29 7.85 5.65
CA ALA A 165 6.54 8.03 7.08
C ALA A 165 8.02 7.93 7.50
N SER A 166 8.89 7.35 6.67
CA SER A 166 10.33 7.23 6.93
C SER A 166 11.17 8.25 6.16
N LEU A 167 10.53 9.25 5.53
CA LEU A 167 11.18 10.25 4.70
C LEU A 167 11.35 11.58 5.43
N ASP A 168 12.40 12.31 5.03
CA ASP A 168 12.50 13.73 5.36
C ASP A 168 11.33 14.49 4.69
N PRO A 169 10.72 15.47 5.37
CA PRO A 169 9.60 16.25 4.83
C PRO A 169 9.84 16.85 3.43
N ILE A 170 11.11 17.18 3.09
CA ILE A 170 11.46 17.70 1.77
C ILE A 170 11.28 16.64 0.68
N LEU A 171 11.55 15.37 0.99
CA LEU A 171 11.47 14.25 0.05
C LEU A 171 10.05 13.64 -0.08
N VAL A 172 9.15 13.98 0.83
CA VAL A 172 7.76 13.49 0.82
C VAL A 172 7.05 13.89 -0.47
N GLY A 173 7.27 15.13 -0.95
CA GLY A 173 6.64 15.65 -2.17
C GLY A 173 6.92 14.79 -3.41
N GLU A 174 8.17 14.37 -3.61
CA GLU A 174 8.58 13.55 -4.77
C GLU A 174 7.87 12.19 -4.81
N VAL A 175 7.65 11.57 -3.64
CA VAL A 175 6.95 10.29 -3.54
C VAL A 175 5.45 10.48 -3.74
N ILE A 176 4.87 11.56 -3.21
CA ILE A 176 3.45 11.89 -3.40
C ILE A 176 3.13 12.13 -4.88
N GLU A 177 3.98 12.85 -5.63
CA GLU A 177 3.79 13.06 -7.06
C GLU A 177 3.71 11.73 -7.81
N VAL A 178 4.63 10.81 -7.54
CA VAL A 178 4.59 9.47 -8.14
C VAL A 178 3.30 8.72 -7.77
N MET A 179 2.87 8.81 -6.51
CA MET A 179 1.61 8.18 -6.08
C MET A 179 0.39 8.77 -6.79
N GLU A 180 0.33 10.09 -6.95
CA GLU A 180 -0.76 10.78 -7.66
C GLU A 180 -0.79 10.43 -9.15
N ASP A 181 0.37 10.30 -9.79
CA ASP A 181 0.47 9.88 -11.19
C ASP A 181 -0.06 8.46 -11.39
N LEU A 182 0.31 7.54 -10.49
CA LEU A 182 -0.16 6.16 -10.53
C LEU A 182 -1.67 6.04 -10.29
N VAL A 183 -2.23 6.85 -9.38
CA VAL A 183 -3.68 6.94 -9.17
C VAL A 183 -4.37 7.47 -10.42
N ARG A 184 -3.85 8.52 -11.05
CA ARG A 184 -4.41 9.09 -12.30
C ARG A 184 -4.38 8.12 -13.47
N GLU A 185 -3.41 7.19 -13.54
CA GLU A 185 -3.43 6.12 -14.55
C GLU A 185 -4.69 5.23 -14.43
N GLY A 186 -5.30 5.11 -13.25
CA GLY A 186 -6.57 4.43 -12.99
C GLY A 186 -6.60 2.93 -13.31
N LYS A 187 -5.43 2.31 -13.51
CA LYS A 187 -5.33 0.92 -13.97
C LYS A 187 -5.33 -0.11 -12.83
N THR A 188 -4.92 0.32 -11.65
CA THR A 188 -4.67 -0.59 -10.52
C THR A 188 -5.52 -0.18 -9.33
N THR A 189 -6.15 -1.14 -8.65
CA THR A 189 -6.85 -0.90 -7.38
C THR A 189 -5.83 -0.55 -6.30
N MET A 190 -6.09 0.46 -5.49
CA MET A 190 -5.13 0.91 -4.48
C MET A 190 -5.75 0.96 -3.09
N ILE A 191 -5.02 0.44 -2.10
CA ILE A 191 -5.31 0.64 -0.68
C ILE A 191 -4.08 1.28 -0.05
N ILE A 192 -4.23 2.51 0.43
CA ILE A 192 -3.14 3.35 0.87
C ILE A 192 -3.34 3.74 2.33
N VAL A 193 -2.46 3.28 3.20
CA VAL A 193 -2.35 3.78 4.58
C VAL A 193 -1.43 4.99 4.57
N THR A 194 -1.92 6.14 4.98
CA THR A 194 -1.13 7.38 5.03
C THR A 194 -1.67 8.36 6.07
N HIS A 195 -0.83 9.30 6.47
CA HIS A 195 -1.18 10.50 7.25
C HIS A 195 -1.25 11.77 6.40
N GLU A 196 -1.01 11.67 5.09
CA GLU A 196 -0.97 12.79 4.15
C GLU A 196 -2.38 13.22 3.75
N LEU A 197 -2.94 14.20 4.48
CA LEU A 197 -4.32 14.67 4.30
C LEU A 197 -4.58 15.26 2.92
N PHE A 198 -3.63 16.06 2.40
CA PHE A 198 -3.78 16.69 1.08
C PHE A 198 -3.77 15.67 -0.05
N PHE A 199 -2.91 14.64 0.07
CA PHE A 199 -2.93 13.52 -0.85
C PHE A 199 -4.26 12.77 -0.78
N ALA A 200 -4.71 12.40 0.43
CA ALA A 200 -5.97 11.68 0.62
C ALA A 200 -7.16 12.44 0.00
N ARG A 201 -7.21 13.77 0.18
CA ARG A 201 -8.27 14.62 -0.37
C ARG A 201 -8.29 14.66 -1.90
N ARG A 202 -7.11 14.63 -2.55
CA ARG A 202 -6.99 14.77 -4.01
C ARG A 202 -7.05 13.45 -4.75
N ALA A 203 -6.56 12.39 -4.14
CA ALA A 203 -6.29 11.12 -4.83
C ALA A 203 -7.26 9.99 -4.45
N ALA A 204 -7.96 10.07 -3.31
CA ALA A 204 -8.84 9.00 -2.89
C ALA A 204 -10.23 9.09 -3.55
N ASP A 205 -10.75 7.95 -4.00
CA ASP A 205 -12.19 7.81 -4.28
C ASP A 205 -12.97 7.71 -2.97
N ARG A 206 -12.35 7.07 -1.96
CA ARG A 206 -12.95 6.90 -0.64
C ARG A 206 -11.89 6.92 0.46
N ILE A 207 -12.21 7.59 1.56
CA ILE A 207 -11.42 7.60 2.79
C ILE A 207 -12.12 6.73 3.84
N VAL A 208 -11.32 5.94 4.56
CA VAL A 208 -11.75 5.09 5.67
C VAL A 208 -11.00 5.50 6.92
N PHE A 209 -11.73 5.97 7.94
CA PHE A 209 -11.15 6.26 9.25
C PHE A 209 -11.21 5.02 10.14
N MET A 210 -10.05 4.68 10.73
CA MET A 210 -9.93 3.61 11.72
C MET A 210 -9.62 4.15 13.11
N ASP A 211 -10.24 3.56 14.12
CA ASP A 211 -9.89 3.75 15.54
C ASP A 211 -10.07 2.44 16.31
N LYS A 212 -9.13 2.15 17.21
CA LYS A 212 -9.18 0.98 18.12
C LYS A 212 -9.55 -0.33 17.43
N GLY A 213 -8.96 -0.56 16.25
CA GLY A 213 -9.16 -1.78 15.46
C GLY A 213 -10.49 -1.87 14.73
N LYS A 214 -11.24 -0.79 14.59
CA LYS A 214 -12.52 -0.73 13.88
C LYS A 214 -12.51 0.36 12.81
N ILE A 215 -13.30 0.18 11.76
CA ILE A 215 -13.70 1.27 10.87
C ILE A 215 -14.78 2.08 11.60
N VAL A 216 -14.54 3.38 11.77
CA VAL A 216 -15.46 4.29 12.48
C VAL A 216 -16.21 5.23 11.56
N GLU A 217 -15.66 5.47 10.36
CA GLU A 217 -16.28 6.29 9.33
C GLU A 217 -15.68 5.94 7.97
N ALA A 218 -16.48 5.99 6.90
CA ALA A 218 -16.02 5.83 5.53
C ALA A 218 -16.96 6.59 4.58
N GLY A 219 -16.39 7.26 3.59
CA GLY A 219 -17.14 8.03 2.60
C GLY A 219 -16.22 8.71 1.59
N MET A 220 -16.79 9.51 0.69
CA MET A 220 -16.02 10.34 -0.23
C MET A 220 -15.19 11.37 0.56
N PRO A 221 -14.04 11.83 0.01
CA PRO A 221 -13.17 12.78 0.71
C PRO A 221 -13.94 14.02 1.24
N GLU A 222 -14.83 14.61 0.46
CA GLU A 222 -15.62 15.79 0.84
C GLU A 222 -16.57 15.47 2.02
N GLU A 223 -17.13 14.26 2.06
CA GLU A 223 -18.05 13.87 3.12
C GLU A 223 -17.31 13.73 4.46
N VAL A 224 -16.23 12.94 4.47
CA VAL A 224 -15.55 12.57 5.72
C VAL A 224 -14.52 13.59 6.20
N LEU A 225 -14.03 14.47 5.31
CA LEU A 225 -13.08 15.53 5.67
C LEU A 225 -13.78 16.87 5.95
N ASP A 226 -14.87 17.21 5.24
CA ASP A 226 -15.55 18.50 5.42
C ASP A 226 -16.75 18.39 6.37
N HIS A 227 -17.42 17.24 6.42
CA HIS A 227 -18.61 16.98 7.23
C HIS A 227 -18.49 15.71 8.09
N PRO A 228 -17.38 15.53 8.84
CA PRO A 228 -17.11 14.31 9.59
C PRO A 228 -18.13 14.07 10.71
N VAL A 229 -18.54 12.81 10.85
CA VAL A 229 -19.42 12.39 11.95
C VAL A 229 -18.64 11.74 13.10
N SER A 230 -17.55 11.04 12.80
CA SER A 230 -16.72 10.41 13.85
C SER A 230 -15.84 11.42 14.58
N GLU A 231 -15.47 11.10 15.82
CA GLU A 231 -14.52 11.91 16.59
C GLU A 231 -13.12 11.96 15.92
N ILE A 232 -12.74 10.89 15.23
CA ILE A 232 -11.49 10.85 14.46
C ILE A 232 -11.58 11.77 13.24
N GLY A 233 -12.64 11.68 12.45
CA GLY A 233 -12.87 12.57 11.31
C GLY A 233 -12.83 14.05 11.72
N LYS A 234 -13.49 14.43 12.83
CA LYS A 234 -13.46 15.79 13.36
C LYS A 234 -12.05 16.27 13.72
N LYS A 235 -11.19 15.39 14.26
CA LYS A 235 -9.78 15.73 14.54
C LYS A 235 -9.02 16.01 13.24
N TYR A 236 -9.19 15.19 12.20
CA TYR A 236 -8.55 15.40 10.90
C TYR A 236 -9.10 16.64 10.17
N HIS A 237 -10.40 16.91 10.27
CA HIS A 237 -11.01 18.15 9.74
C HIS A 237 -10.35 19.41 10.35
N ASN A 238 -10.11 19.41 11.65
CA ASN A 238 -9.46 20.54 12.33
C ASN A 238 -8.01 20.77 11.84
N LEU A 239 -7.29 19.71 11.48
CA LEU A 239 -5.93 19.82 10.92
C LEU A 239 -5.90 20.44 9.52
N LEU A 240 -6.98 20.34 8.74
CA LEU A 240 -7.10 20.99 7.42
C LEU A 240 -7.35 22.49 7.51
N ARG A 241 -7.76 23.00 8.68
CA ARG A 241 -8.09 24.41 8.91
C ARG A 241 -6.94 25.22 9.54
N CYS A 242 -5.88 24.53 9.98
CA CYS A 242 -4.65 25.14 10.49
C CYS A 242 -3.62 25.33 9.42
#